data_9126cb8e311264d55b7d786be4d77102
#
_entry.id   9126cb8e311264d55b7d786be4d77102
#
_cell.length_a   1.000
_cell.length_b   1.000
_cell.length_c   1.000
_cell.angle_alpha   90.00
_cell.angle_beta   90.00
_cell.angle_gamma   90.00
#
_symmetry.space_group_name_H-M   'P 1'
#
loop_
_entity.id
_entity.type
_entity.pdbx_description
1 polymer ?
#
loop_
_entity_poly.entity_id
_entity_poly.type
_entity_poly.pdbx_seq_one_letter_code
_entity_poly.pdbx_strand_id
1 'polypeptide(L)'
;MSTSLNVALVAEFDLCEKLAETLEQSCLEIEKLSVVELFPFSEEQGIRFNNKSVEQRPLDETEWSDFNYVFFAGDVTHAAHMAKAAQSGCVVIDLKGVCASLNDVPLIVPSINDEQLVVLQRNIVSLPDPQVTQFVFSVSQFARENTLSQVLVTSLLPASYIDSYTVNKLAGQTAQLLNGIPLDEEQQRLAFDVFPSPKSTASLAAQVEKIFPQLSNVIFHQVQVPVFYGMAQMVTLRSEYEFDAQAQLHAWQANELVDYREAS
;
A
#
# COMPACT_ATOMS: atom_id res chain seq x y z
N MET A 1 -21.59 22.62 8.72
CA MET A 1 -20.55 22.79 9.77
C MET A 1 -19.43 21.88 9.33
N SER A 2 -18.31 22.44 8.92
CA SER A 2 -17.11 21.66 8.64
C SER A 2 -16.64 21.08 9.98
N THR A 3 -16.56 19.77 10.09
CA THR A 3 -16.01 19.11 11.27
C THR A 3 -14.52 19.05 11.08
N SER A 4 -13.80 19.87 11.84
CA SER A 4 -12.34 19.79 11.89
C SER A 4 -11.91 18.42 12.41
N LEU A 5 -10.85 17.88 11.83
CA LEU A 5 -10.40 16.51 12.08
C LEU A 5 -9.16 16.48 12.96
N ASN A 6 -9.16 15.59 13.93
CA ASN A 6 -7.96 15.21 14.68
C ASN A 6 -7.42 13.90 14.12
N VAL A 7 -6.17 13.92 13.67
CA VAL A 7 -5.55 12.82 12.94
C VAL A 7 -4.28 12.37 13.67
N ALA A 8 -4.11 11.05 13.83
CA ALA A 8 -2.87 10.46 14.29
C ALA A 8 -2.17 9.70 13.15
N LEU A 9 -0.85 9.87 13.06
CA LEU A 9 0.04 9.10 12.19
C LEU A 9 0.84 8.13 13.05
N VAL A 10 0.70 6.84 12.81
CA VAL A 10 1.37 5.76 13.55
C VAL A 10 2.24 4.98 12.58
N ALA A 11 3.48 5.39 12.43
CA ALA A 11 4.40 4.84 11.43
C ALA A 11 5.86 5.09 11.81
N GLU A 12 6.78 4.59 10.99
CA GLU A 12 8.18 4.99 11.01
C GLU A 12 8.32 6.46 10.55
N PHE A 13 9.41 7.12 10.94
CA PHE A 13 9.63 8.55 10.71
C PHE A 13 9.42 8.98 9.25
N ASP A 14 10.08 8.33 8.29
CA ASP A 14 10.01 8.69 6.87
C ASP A 14 8.59 8.60 6.29
N LEU A 15 7.79 7.64 6.77
CA LEU A 15 6.40 7.49 6.34
C LEU A 15 5.51 8.54 7.00
N CYS A 16 5.75 8.87 8.28
CA CYS A 16 5.02 9.95 8.96
C CYS A 16 5.27 11.29 8.27
N GLU A 17 6.51 11.59 7.87
CA GLU A 17 6.86 12.80 7.15
C GLU A 17 6.10 12.90 5.82
N LYS A 18 6.12 11.83 5.01
CA LYS A 18 5.38 11.78 3.73
C LYS A 18 3.87 11.88 3.89
N LEU A 19 3.32 11.24 4.92
CA LEU A 19 1.89 11.34 5.21
C LEU A 19 1.51 12.76 5.63
N ALA A 20 2.31 13.42 6.48
CA ALA A 20 2.08 14.79 6.89
C ALA A 20 2.11 15.75 5.69
N GLU A 21 3.10 15.64 4.80
CA GLU A 21 3.17 16.41 3.54
C GLU A 21 1.96 16.17 2.64
N THR A 22 1.52 14.92 2.48
CA THR A 22 0.37 14.56 1.66
C THR A 22 -0.93 15.13 2.24
N LEU A 23 -1.10 15.05 3.56
CA LEU A 23 -2.26 15.61 4.26
C LEU A 23 -2.29 17.14 4.20
N GLU A 24 -1.12 17.80 4.26
CA GLU A 24 -1.01 19.27 4.12
C GLU A 24 -1.46 19.73 2.72
N GLN A 25 -1.21 18.92 1.67
CA GLN A 25 -1.63 19.20 0.29
C GLN A 25 -3.08 18.80 0.01
N SER A 26 -3.72 18.09 0.93
CA SER A 26 -5.10 17.63 0.76
C SER A 26 -6.12 18.75 1.03
N CYS A 27 -7.38 18.51 0.62
CA CYS A 27 -8.49 19.39 0.93
C CYS A 27 -9.13 19.14 2.33
N LEU A 28 -8.52 18.29 3.16
CA LEU A 28 -9.04 17.94 4.48
C LEU A 28 -8.77 19.07 5.48
N GLU A 29 -9.77 19.45 6.25
CA GLU A 29 -9.63 20.42 7.33
C GLU A 29 -9.15 19.72 8.60
N ILE A 30 -7.82 19.61 8.75
CA ILE A 30 -7.17 18.98 9.89
C ILE A 30 -6.87 20.06 10.93
N GLU A 31 -7.52 19.97 12.10
CA GLU A 31 -7.30 20.86 13.23
C GLU A 31 -6.01 20.49 13.97
N LYS A 32 -5.86 19.18 14.23
CA LYS A 32 -4.72 18.64 14.96
C LYS A 32 -4.16 17.42 14.26
N LEU A 33 -2.86 17.46 13.95
CA LEU A 33 -2.09 16.29 13.55
C LEU A 33 -1.15 15.91 14.70
N SER A 34 -1.09 14.64 15.04
CA SER A 34 -0.15 14.09 16.02
C SER A 34 0.57 12.89 15.43
N VAL A 35 1.79 12.68 15.82
CA VAL A 35 2.59 11.51 15.45
C VAL A 35 2.69 10.59 16.66
N VAL A 36 2.44 9.31 16.44
CA VAL A 36 2.61 8.28 17.45
C VAL A 36 3.76 7.37 17.00
N GLU A 37 4.81 7.35 17.78
CA GLU A 37 6.03 6.64 17.46
C GLU A 37 5.85 5.14 17.59
N LEU A 38 5.92 4.41 16.47
CA LEU A 38 6.02 2.94 16.49
C LEU A 38 7.35 2.47 17.08
N PHE A 39 8.41 3.21 16.75
CA PHE A 39 9.74 3.10 17.32
C PHE A 39 10.20 4.51 17.70
N PRO A 40 10.98 4.66 18.77
CA PRO A 40 11.48 5.98 19.18
C PRO A 40 12.22 6.69 18.05
N PHE A 41 11.85 7.93 17.77
CA PHE A 41 12.55 8.77 16.82
C PHE A 41 13.85 9.32 17.46
N SER A 42 14.80 9.70 16.64
CA SER A 42 15.99 10.40 17.16
C SER A 42 15.62 11.82 17.62
N GLU A 43 16.35 12.37 18.60
CA GLU A 43 16.10 13.71 19.15
C GLU A 43 16.13 14.85 18.09
N GLU A 44 16.82 14.61 16.97
CA GLU A 44 16.92 15.56 15.86
C GLU A 44 15.77 15.44 14.85
N GLN A 45 14.97 14.39 14.94
CA GLN A 45 13.86 14.12 14.02
C GLN A 45 12.58 14.81 14.52
N GLY A 46 12.06 15.74 13.72
CA GLY A 46 10.81 16.43 14.01
C GLY A 46 9.96 16.59 12.77
N ILE A 47 8.68 16.19 12.86
CA ILE A 47 7.72 16.32 11.76
C ILE A 47 7.06 17.69 11.82
N ARG A 48 6.81 18.27 10.66
CA ARG A 48 6.10 19.53 10.51
C ARG A 48 4.80 19.35 9.75
N PHE A 49 3.81 20.12 10.12
CA PHE A 49 2.52 20.22 9.44
C PHE A 49 2.03 21.66 9.50
N ASN A 50 1.69 22.28 8.37
CA ASN A 50 1.33 23.69 8.27
C ASN A 50 2.38 24.62 8.93
N ASN A 51 3.66 24.36 8.68
CA ASN A 51 4.81 25.08 9.24
C ASN A 51 4.93 25.03 10.78
N LYS A 52 4.18 24.18 11.48
CA LYS A 52 4.26 23.96 12.92
C LYS A 52 4.88 22.60 13.23
N SER A 53 5.60 22.51 14.33
CA SER A 53 6.05 21.22 14.85
C SER A 53 4.86 20.40 15.30
N VAL A 54 4.83 19.13 14.89
CA VAL A 54 3.79 18.16 15.24
C VAL A 54 4.13 17.55 16.59
N GLU A 55 3.11 17.37 17.43
CA GLU A 55 3.24 16.66 18.70
C GLU A 55 3.61 15.19 18.46
N GLN A 56 4.64 14.72 19.15
CA GLN A 56 5.08 13.32 19.13
C GLN A 56 4.72 12.66 20.45
N ARG A 57 4.18 11.44 20.37
CA ARG A 57 3.74 10.67 21.55
C ARG A 57 4.24 9.24 21.46
N PRO A 58 4.64 8.61 22.59
CA PRO A 58 4.89 7.19 22.62
C PRO A 58 3.62 6.39 22.39
N LEU A 59 3.74 5.23 21.73
CA LEU A 59 2.61 4.38 21.39
C LEU A 59 1.82 3.92 22.63
N ASP A 60 2.52 3.56 23.69
CA ASP A 60 1.93 3.02 24.94
C ASP A 60 1.20 4.08 25.77
N GLU A 61 1.54 5.38 25.60
CA GLU A 61 0.98 6.49 26.37
C GLU A 61 -0.12 7.24 25.59
N THR A 62 -0.48 6.77 24.40
CA THR A 62 -1.41 7.47 23.52
C THR A 62 -2.85 7.24 23.94
N GLU A 63 -3.58 8.35 24.21
CA GLU A 63 -5.03 8.37 24.39
C GLU A 63 -5.72 8.47 23.03
N TRP A 64 -6.29 7.34 22.60
CA TRP A 64 -6.85 7.23 21.26
C TRP A 64 -8.17 8.00 21.07
N SER A 65 -8.93 8.22 22.14
CA SER A 65 -10.19 8.99 22.10
C SER A 65 -10.06 10.44 21.62
N ASP A 66 -8.82 10.96 21.57
CA ASP A 66 -8.52 12.30 21.09
C ASP A 66 -8.61 12.43 19.56
N PHE A 67 -8.66 11.31 18.84
CA PHE A 67 -8.54 11.28 17.38
C PHE A 67 -9.81 10.81 16.68
N ASN A 68 -10.05 11.36 15.48
CA ASN A 68 -11.09 10.90 14.58
C ASN A 68 -10.57 9.79 13.65
N TYR A 69 -9.35 10.00 13.10
CA TYR A 69 -8.71 9.08 12.18
C TYR A 69 -7.29 8.74 12.64
N VAL A 70 -6.92 7.50 12.44
CA VAL A 70 -5.58 6.98 12.74
C VAL A 70 -5.03 6.27 11.50
N PHE A 71 -3.99 6.84 10.88
CA PHE A 71 -3.22 6.16 9.83
C PHE A 71 -2.19 5.25 10.50
N PHE A 72 -2.36 3.95 10.34
CA PHE A 72 -1.59 2.96 11.07
C PHE A 72 -0.73 2.11 10.13
N ALA A 73 0.59 2.19 10.26
CA ALA A 73 1.57 1.44 9.46
C ALA A 73 2.41 0.46 10.30
N GLY A 74 1.84 -0.08 11.37
CA GLY A 74 2.45 -1.13 12.16
C GLY A 74 2.36 -2.51 11.48
N ASP A 75 2.95 -3.51 12.12
CA ASP A 75 2.85 -4.91 11.74
C ASP A 75 1.90 -5.68 12.68
N VAL A 76 1.88 -7.01 12.55
CA VAL A 76 1.02 -7.88 13.37
C VAL A 76 1.31 -7.74 14.88
N THR A 77 2.53 -7.40 15.27
CA THR A 77 2.89 -7.22 16.70
C THR A 77 2.18 -6.01 17.31
N HIS A 78 1.80 -5.04 16.48
CA HIS A 78 1.11 -3.80 16.87
C HIS A 78 -0.42 -3.90 16.74
N ALA A 79 -0.98 -5.06 16.33
CA ALA A 79 -2.42 -5.23 16.10
C ALA A 79 -3.29 -4.91 17.32
N ALA A 80 -2.76 -5.12 18.54
CA ALA A 80 -3.46 -4.78 19.79
C ALA A 80 -3.70 -3.26 19.92
N HIS A 81 -2.73 -2.42 19.52
CA HIS A 81 -2.87 -0.95 19.55
C HIS A 81 -3.86 -0.49 18.49
N MET A 82 -3.84 -1.09 17.30
CA MET A 82 -4.84 -0.82 16.25
C MET A 82 -6.26 -1.13 16.73
N ALA A 83 -6.46 -2.28 17.37
CA ALA A 83 -7.75 -2.67 17.93
C ALA A 83 -8.19 -1.71 19.06
N LYS A 84 -7.26 -1.27 19.92
CA LYS A 84 -7.54 -0.31 21.00
C LYS A 84 -7.98 1.05 20.42
N ALA A 85 -7.30 1.55 19.41
CA ALA A 85 -7.68 2.79 18.71
C ALA A 85 -9.10 2.68 18.12
N ALA A 86 -9.40 1.61 17.41
CA ALA A 86 -10.72 1.37 16.82
C ALA A 86 -11.84 1.25 17.88
N GLN A 87 -11.56 0.59 19.00
CA GLN A 87 -12.50 0.48 20.13
C GLN A 87 -12.75 1.82 20.84
N SER A 88 -11.79 2.74 20.79
CA SER A 88 -11.95 4.10 21.34
C SER A 88 -12.81 5.02 20.44
N GLY A 89 -13.30 4.52 19.30
CA GLY A 89 -14.16 5.25 18.37
C GLY A 89 -13.43 5.90 17.20
N CYS A 90 -12.10 5.75 17.09
CA CYS A 90 -11.36 6.20 15.92
C CYS A 90 -11.64 5.33 14.71
N VAL A 91 -11.62 5.91 13.53
CA VAL A 91 -11.50 5.14 12.28
C VAL A 91 -10.02 4.89 12.00
N VAL A 92 -9.61 3.63 12.02
CA VAL A 92 -8.22 3.22 11.76
C VAL A 92 -8.06 2.84 10.30
N ILE A 93 -7.09 3.45 9.63
CA ILE A 93 -6.69 3.14 8.25
C ILE A 93 -5.41 2.31 8.34
N ASP A 94 -5.55 1.01 8.15
CA ASP A 94 -4.45 0.04 8.16
C ASP A 94 -3.68 0.10 6.84
N LEU A 95 -2.56 0.78 6.85
CA LEU A 95 -1.75 1.05 5.65
C LEU A 95 -0.94 -0.16 5.19
N LYS A 96 -0.64 -1.11 6.08
CA LYS A 96 0.17 -2.30 5.76
C LYS A 96 -0.66 -3.57 5.54
N GLY A 97 -1.99 -3.47 5.60
CA GLY A 97 -2.86 -4.62 5.32
C GLY A 97 -2.81 -5.72 6.39
N VAL A 98 -2.48 -5.38 7.64
CA VAL A 98 -2.44 -6.33 8.76
C VAL A 98 -3.80 -6.99 8.97
N CYS A 99 -4.88 -6.22 8.78
CA CYS A 99 -6.26 -6.68 8.92
C CYS A 99 -6.90 -7.14 7.60
N ALA A 100 -6.15 -7.17 6.50
CA ALA A 100 -6.68 -7.47 5.16
C ALA A 100 -7.40 -8.83 5.05
N SER A 101 -6.99 -9.83 5.84
CA SER A 101 -7.59 -11.17 5.87
C SER A 101 -8.85 -11.28 6.71
N LEU A 102 -9.20 -10.27 7.52
CA LEU A 102 -10.37 -10.31 8.39
C LEU A 102 -11.64 -10.04 7.57
N ASN A 103 -12.66 -10.90 7.69
CA ASN A 103 -13.88 -10.80 6.90
C ASN A 103 -14.74 -9.55 7.24
N ASP A 104 -14.63 -9.06 8.45
CA ASP A 104 -15.36 -7.90 8.98
C ASP A 104 -14.59 -6.58 8.89
N VAL A 105 -13.45 -6.57 8.21
CA VAL A 105 -12.66 -5.37 7.86
C VAL A 105 -12.69 -5.20 6.34
N PRO A 106 -13.24 -4.12 5.80
CA PRO A 106 -13.24 -3.88 4.38
C PRO A 106 -11.82 -3.64 3.86
N LEU A 107 -11.54 -4.17 2.67
CA LEU A 107 -10.29 -3.98 1.94
C LEU A 107 -10.56 -3.00 0.80
N ILE A 108 -10.07 -1.77 0.91
CA ILE A 108 -10.48 -0.67 0.06
C ILE A 108 -9.39 -0.25 -0.92
N VAL A 109 -9.76 -0.16 -2.18
CA VAL A 109 -9.04 0.58 -3.21
C VAL A 109 -9.88 1.80 -3.57
N PRO A 110 -9.44 3.02 -3.23
CA PRO A 110 -10.21 4.24 -3.48
C PRO A 110 -10.66 4.36 -4.94
N SER A 111 -11.88 4.85 -5.14
CA SER A 111 -12.55 4.98 -6.45
C SER A 111 -12.93 3.65 -7.13
N ILE A 112 -12.61 2.51 -6.52
CA ILE A 112 -12.92 1.19 -7.08
C ILE A 112 -14.05 0.50 -6.31
N ASN A 113 -13.99 0.45 -4.99
CA ASN A 113 -14.98 -0.23 -4.14
C ASN A 113 -15.35 0.58 -2.89
N ASP A 114 -15.48 1.89 -3.03
CA ASP A 114 -15.83 2.83 -1.96
C ASP A 114 -17.19 2.54 -1.31
N GLU A 115 -18.09 1.87 -2.04
CA GLU A 115 -19.39 1.44 -1.52
C GLU A 115 -19.27 0.51 -0.31
N GLN A 116 -18.14 -0.15 -0.12
CA GLN A 116 -17.90 -1.01 1.05
C GLN A 116 -17.61 -0.22 2.34
N LEU A 117 -17.42 1.11 2.24
CA LEU A 117 -17.21 1.99 3.39
C LEU A 117 -18.51 2.38 4.14
N VAL A 118 -19.68 2.03 3.63
CA VAL A 118 -20.98 2.44 4.18
C VAL A 118 -21.19 2.00 5.63
N VAL A 119 -20.66 0.82 6.01
CA VAL A 119 -20.75 0.32 7.40
C VAL A 119 -19.42 -0.31 7.80
N LEU A 120 -18.73 0.33 8.74
CA LEU A 120 -17.51 -0.20 9.33
C LEU A 120 -17.85 -0.97 10.62
N GLN A 121 -17.78 -2.30 10.58
CA GLN A 121 -18.11 -3.12 11.76
C GLN A 121 -17.09 -3.00 12.89
N ARG A 122 -15.83 -2.74 12.55
CA ARG A 122 -14.73 -2.62 13.54
C ARG A 122 -14.09 -1.24 13.59
N ASN A 123 -14.60 -0.25 12.88
CA ASN A 123 -13.92 1.03 12.68
C ASN A 123 -12.49 0.89 12.11
N ILE A 124 -12.24 -0.17 11.36
CA ILE A 124 -10.96 -0.41 10.68
C ILE A 124 -11.23 -0.55 9.19
N VAL A 125 -10.41 0.13 8.39
CA VAL A 125 -10.32 0.00 6.93
C VAL A 125 -8.91 -0.46 6.62
N SER A 126 -8.75 -1.51 5.82
CA SER A 126 -7.44 -2.01 5.42
C SER A 126 -7.15 -1.67 3.97
N LEU A 127 -5.89 -1.35 3.67
CA LEU A 127 -5.42 -1.21 2.30
C LEU A 127 -4.89 -2.55 1.79
N PRO A 128 -5.12 -2.89 0.52
CA PRO A 128 -4.54 -4.08 -0.07
C PRO A 128 -3.03 -3.90 -0.32
N ASP A 129 -2.37 -5.04 -0.59
CA ASP A 129 -1.00 -5.04 -1.07
C ASP A 129 -0.84 -4.13 -2.30
N PRO A 130 0.27 -3.39 -2.44
CA PRO A 130 0.52 -2.54 -3.61
C PRO A 130 0.37 -3.25 -4.96
N GLN A 131 0.71 -4.55 -5.04
CA GLN A 131 0.52 -5.34 -6.25
C GLN A 131 -0.95 -5.52 -6.59
N VAL A 132 -1.79 -5.76 -5.56
CA VAL A 132 -3.24 -5.88 -5.72
C VAL A 132 -3.83 -4.54 -6.12
N THR A 133 -3.43 -3.46 -5.47
CA THR A 133 -3.87 -2.10 -5.80
C THR A 133 -3.60 -1.76 -7.26
N GLN A 134 -2.35 -1.93 -7.73
CA GLN A 134 -1.96 -1.64 -9.11
C GLN A 134 -2.72 -2.51 -10.12
N PHE A 135 -2.85 -3.80 -9.84
CA PHE A 135 -3.61 -4.72 -10.67
C PHE A 135 -5.08 -4.31 -10.77
N VAL A 136 -5.73 -4.05 -9.63
CA VAL A 136 -7.14 -3.70 -9.56
C VAL A 136 -7.44 -2.40 -10.30
N PHE A 137 -6.60 -1.37 -10.17
CA PHE A 137 -6.74 -0.14 -10.94
C PHE A 137 -6.69 -0.39 -12.45
N SER A 138 -5.81 -1.25 -12.90
CA SER A 138 -5.62 -1.51 -14.34
C SER A 138 -6.76 -2.31 -14.97
N VAL A 139 -7.44 -3.18 -14.20
CA VAL A 139 -8.40 -4.15 -14.74
C VAL A 139 -9.85 -3.93 -14.28
N SER A 140 -10.10 -3.04 -13.33
CA SER A 140 -11.40 -2.93 -12.65
C SER A 140 -12.58 -2.77 -13.59
N GLN A 141 -12.47 -1.88 -14.56
CA GLN A 141 -13.55 -1.65 -15.53
C GLN A 141 -13.75 -2.88 -16.42
N PHE A 142 -12.66 -3.45 -16.94
CA PHE A 142 -12.73 -4.64 -17.77
C PHE A 142 -13.35 -5.83 -17.03
N ALA A 143 -12.96 -6.02 -15.75
CA ALA A 143 -13.48 -7.09 -14.92
C ALA A 143 -14.95 -6.93 -14.53
N ARG A 144 -15.49 -5.72 -14.53
CA ARG A 144 -16.92 -5.47 -14.29
C ARG A 144 -17.79 -5.79 -15.50
N GLU A 145 -17.26 -5.62 -16.70
CA GLU A 145 -17.99 -5.75 -17.96
C GLU A 145 -17.82 -7.14 -18.59
N ASN A 146 -16.80 -7.89 -18.18
CA ASN A 146 -16.44 -9.15 -18.84
C ASN A 146 -16.25 -10.28 -17.83
N THR A 147 -16.65 -11.50 -18.22
CA THR A 147 -16.37 -12.72 -17.47
C THR A 147 -14.97 -13.21 -17.80
N LEU A 148 -14.09 -13.19 -16.80
CA LEU A 148 -12.70 -13.64 -16.95
C LEU A 148 -12.56 -15.08 -16.48
N SER A 149 -12.07 -15.95 -17.37
CA SER A 149 -11.82 -17.36 -17.07
C SER A 149 -10.45 -17.58 -16.41
N GLN A 150 -9.49 -16.70 -16.68
CA GLN A 150 -8.15 -16.76 -16.10
C GLN A 150 -7.50 -15.39 -16.10
N VAL A 151 -6.78 -15.08 -15.02
CA VAL A 151 -5.96 -13.88 -14.89
C VAL A 151 -4.58 -14.27 -14.41
N LEU A 152 -3.55 -13.85 -15.13
CA LEU A 152 -2.16 -14.07 -14.79
C LEU A 152 -1.48 -12.72 -14.58
N VAL A 153 -0.87 -12.52 -13.41
CA VAL A 153 -0.16 -11.29 -13.05
C VAL A 153 1.28 -11.64 -12.73
N THR A 154 2.21 -11.10 -13.48
CA THR A 154 3.63 -11.21 -13.15
C THR A 154 4.13 -9.85 -12.68
N SER A 155 4.47 -9.74 -11.39
CA SER A 155 4.97 -8.52 -10.75
C SER A 155 6.49 -8.51 -10.72
N LEU A 156 7.09 -7.44 -11.23
CA LEU A 156 8.51 -7.11 -11.08
C LEU A 156 8.65 -6.19 -9.87
N LEU A 157 9.21 -6.73 -8.79
CA LEU A 157 9.22 -6.09 -7.48
C LEU A 157 10.52 -5.33 -7.25
N PRO A 158 10.47 -4.02 -6.94
CA PRO A 158 11.64 -3.23 -6.58
C PRO A 158 12.13 -3.57 -5.15
N ALA A 159 13.32 -3.12 -4.80
CA ALA A 159 13.85 -3.24 -3.45
C ALA A 159 12.95 -2.57 -2.40
N SER A 160 12.35 -1.43 -2.73
CA SER A 160 11.43 -0.68 -1.85
C SER A 160 10.13 -1.43 -1.51
N TYR A 161 9.76 -2.44 -2.29
CA TYR A 161 8.62 -3.29 -1.96
C TYR A 161 8.88 -4.17 -0.72
N ILE A 162 10.14 -4.45 -0.43
CA ILE A 162 10.52 -5.23 0.75
C ILE A 162 10.64 -4.29 1.95
N ASP A 163 11.62 -3.40 1.94
CA ASP A 163 11.87 -2.40 2.98
C ASP A 163 12.97 -1.39 2.59
N SER A 164 13.19 -0.38 3.40
CA SER A 164 14.26 0.62 3.22
C SER A 164 15.67 0.04 3.39
N TYR A 165 15.82 -0.99 4.24
CA TYR A 165 17.10 -1.69 4.38
C TYR A 165 17.51 -2.37 3.07
N THR A 166 16.58 -3.02 2.38
CA THR A 166 16.81 -3.66 1.08
C THR A 166 17.20 -2.64 0.00
N VAL A 167 16.61 -1.44 0.01
CA VAL A 167 17.01 -0.33 -0.88
C VAL A 167 18.46 0.07 -0.62
N ASN A 168 18.84 0.29 0.64
CA ASN A 168 20.20 0.64 1.03
C ASN A 168 21.22 -0.47 0.70
N LYS A 169 20.85 -1.74 0.92
CA LYS A 169 21.65 -2.89 0.56
C LYS A 169 21.90 -2.96 -0.94
N LEU A 170 20.86 -2.76 -1.77
CA LEU A 170 21.00 -2.72 -3.22
C LEU A 170 21.95 -1.59 -3.66
N ALA A 171 21.84 -0.39 -3.07
CA ALA A 171 22.73 0.73 -3.35
C ALA A 171 24.19 0.40 -3.00
N GLY A 172 24.42 -0.14 -1.80
CA GLY A 172 25.76 -0.54 -1.35
C GLY A 172 26.39 -1.62 -2.22
N GLN A 173 25.66 -2.68 -2.55
CA GLN A 173 26.13 -3.75 -3.44
C GLN A 173 26.44 -3.22 -4.85
N THR A 174 25.61 -2.32 -5.37
CA THR A 174 25.81 -1.69 -6.68
C THR A 174 27.12 -0.90 -6.68
N ALA A 175 27.35 -0.06 -5.67
CA ALA A 175 28.57 0.73 -5.53
C ALA A 175 29.81 -0.18 -5.41
N GLN A 176 29.77 -1.23 -4.60
CA GLN A 176 30.88 -2.19 -4.45
C GLN A 176 31.24 -2.84 -5.80
N LEU A 177 30.26 -3.41 -6.50
CA LEU A 177 30.50 -4.11 -7.77
C LEU A 177 31.02 -3.17 -8.87
N LEU A 178 30.49 -1.95 -8.97
CA LEU A 178 31.00 -0.96 -9.94
C LEU A 178 32.43 -0.52 -9.64
N ASN A 179 32.88 -0.59 -8.39
CA ASN A 179 34.27 -0.33 -8.00
C ASN A 179 35.17 -1.58 -8.02
N GLY A 180 34.68 -2.69 -8.54
CA GLY A 180 35.46 -3.95 -8.62
C GLY A 180 35.66 -4.63 -7.26
N ILE A 181 34.88 -4.28 -6.25
CA ILE A 181 34.92 -4.88 -4.91
C ILE A 181 33.95 -6.07 -4.90
N PRO A 182 34.43 -7.31 -4.65
CA PRO A 182 33.56 -8.47 -4.57
C PRO A 182 32.58 -8.36 -3.40
N LEU A 183 31.39 -8.93 -3.58
CA LEU A 183 30.44 -9.11 -2.48
C LEU A 183 30.85 -10.29 -1.62
N ASP A 184 30.41 -10.28 -0.36
CA ASP A 184 30.51 -11.41 0.53
C ASP A 184 29.70 -12.59 -0.02
N GLU A 185 30.31 -13.79 -0.08
CA GLU A 185 29.69 -15.00 -0.66
C GLU A 185 28.45 -15.45 0.12
N GLU A 186 28.35 -15.13 1.40
CA GLU A 186 27.18 -15.46 2.25
C GLU A 186 25.99 -14.51 2.03
N GLN A 187 26.21 -13.38 1.37
CA GLN A 187 25.17 -12.40 1.13
C GLN A 187 24.41 -12.69 -0.17
N GLN A 188 23.06 -12.71 -0.05
CA GLN A 188 22.24 -12.71 -1.26
C GLN A 188 22.56 -11.47 -2.11
N ARG A 189 22.94 -11.73 -3.35
CA ARG A 189 23.16 -10.70 -4.36
C ARG A 189 21.82 -10.12 -4.78
N LEU A 190 21.69 -8.79 -4.70
CA LEU A 190 20.57 -8.01 -5.21
C LEU A 190 20.96 -7.24 -6.46
N ALA A 191 22.17 -6.65 -6.44
CA ALA A 191 22.65 -5.82 -7.53
C ALA A 191 22.94 -6.66 -8.79
N PHE A 192 22.34 -6.22 -9.91
CA PHE A 192 22.46 -6.86 -11.24
C PHE A 192 21.96 -8.31 -11.28
N ASP A 193 21.04 -8.68 -10.39
CA ASP A 193 20.48 -10.03 -10.35
C ASP A 193 18.95 -9.99 -10.33
N VAL A 194 18.32 -11.06 -10.81
CA VAL A 194 16.88 -11.24 -10.89
C VAL A 194 16.54 -12.63 -10.38
N PHE A 195 15.59 -12.72 -9.45
CA PHE A 195 15.21 -14.00 -8.86
C PHE A 195 13.73 -14.04 -8.46
N PRO A 196 13.11 -15.23 -8.41
CA PRO A 196 11.74 -15.37 -7.91
C PRO A 196 11.65 -14.92 -6.45
N SER A 197 10.62 -14.17 -6.09
CA SER A 197 10.38 -13.81 -4.70
C SER A 197 9.99 -15.08 -3.90
N PRO A 198 10.56 -15.28 -2.71
CA PRO A 198 10.21 -16.43 -1.87
C PRO A 198 8.86 -16.28 -1.14
N LYS A 199 8.22 -15.09 -1.21
CA LYS A 199 6.96 -14.83 -0.52
C LYS A 199 5.80 -15.56 -1.18
N SER A 200 4.88 -16.09 -0.36
CA SER A 200 3.64 -16.71 -0.85
C SER A 200 2.74 -15.67 -1.52
N THR A 201 2.15 -16.05 -2.64
CA THR A 201 1.20 -15.21 -3.40
C THR A 201 -0.27 -15.51 -3.05
N ALA A 202 -0.54 -16.48 -2.19
CA ALA A 202 -1.91 -16.89 -1.85
C ALA A 202 -2.74 -15.75 -1.24
N SER A 203 -2.12 -14.90 -0.42
CA SER A 203 -2.79 -13.74 0.16
C SER A 203 -3.18 -12.68 -0.87
N LEU A 204 -2.43 -12.54 -1.97
CA LEU A 204 -2.72 -11.58 -3.04
C LEU A 204 -3.99 -11.97 -3.79
N ALA A 205 -4.12 -13.23 -4.17
CA ALA A 205 -5.33 -13.75 -4.82
C ALA A 205 -6.56 -13.58 -3.92
N ALA A 206 -6.44 -13.90 -2.63
CA ALA A 206 -7.53 -13.71 -1.66
C ALA A 206 -7.93 -12.24 -1.49
N GLN A 207 -6.98 -11.30 -1.54
CA GLN A 207 -7.27 -9.87 -1.52
C GLN A 207 -8.02 -9.42 -2.78
N VAL A 208 -7.63 -9.92 -3.96
CA VAL A 208 -8.37 -9.62 -5.20
C VAL A 208 -9.80 -10.15 -5.12
N GLU A 209 -10.00 -11.40 -4.69
CA GLU A 209 -11.33 -11.99 -4.53
C GLU A 209 -12.20 -11.21 -3.53
N LYS A 210 -11.60 -10.66 -2.48
CA LYS A 210 -12.31 -9.82 -1.51
C LYS A 210 -12.78 -8.48 -2.10
N ILE A 211 -12.01 -7.89 -3.02
CA ILE A 211 -12.35 -6.64 -3.73
C ILE A 211 -13.31 -6.93 -4.89
N PHE A 212 -13.03 -7.98 -5.67
CA PHE A 212 -13.81 -8.44 -6.82
C PHE A 212 -14.16 -9.94 -6.68
N PRO A 213 -15.26 -10.29 -6.02
CA PRO A 213 -15.65 -11.68 -5.81
C PRO A 213 -15.80 -12.54 -7.09
N GLN A 214 -16.03 -11.88 -8.24
CA GLN A 214 -16.10 -12.54 -9.53
C GLN A 214 -14.73 -12.95 -10.10
N LEU A 215 -13.62 -12.48 -9.53
CA LEU A 215 -12.26 -12.82 -9.95
C LEU A 215 -11.65 -13.90 -9.05
N SER A 216 -12.12 -15.14 -9.16
CA SER A 216 -11.66 -16.26 -8.34
C SER A 216 -10.39 -16.97 -8.87
N ASN A 217 -10.01 -16.74 -10.13
CA ASN A 217 -8.90 -17.44 -10.79
C ASN A 217 -7.72 -16.50 -11.12
N VAL A 218 -7.24 -15.77 -10.12
CA VAL A 218 -6.09 -14.87 -10.28
C VAL A 218 -4.83 -15.55 -9.78
N ILE A 219 -3.81 -15.62 -10.63
CA ILE A 219 -2.52 -16.20 -10.31
C ILE A 219 -1.47 -15.09 -10.33
N PHE A 220 -0.75 -14.93 -9.21
CA PHE A 220 0.38 -13.99 -9.11
C PHE A 220 1.71 -14.73 -9.20
N HIS A 221 2.61 -14.18 -10.04
CA HIS A 221 4.02 -14.48 -10.03
C HIS A 221 4.79 -13.26 -9.56
N GLN A 222 5.82 -13.46 -8.76
CA GLN A 222 6.62 -12.40 -8.17
C GLN A 222 8.09 -12.59 -8.52
N VAL A 223 8.69 -11.57 -9.11
CA VAL A 223 10.10 -11.54 -9.49
C VAL A 223 10.76 -10.32 -8.86
N GLN A 224 11.78 -10.54 -8.04
CA GLN A 224 12.60 -9.47 -7.51
C GLN A 224 13.55 -8.97 -8.58
N VAL A 225 13.58 -7.66 -8.80
CA VAL A 225 14.44 -7.02 -9.81
C VAL A 225 15.39 -6.00 -9.15
N PRO A 226 16.57 -5.73 -9.74
CA PRO A 226 17.57 -4.83 -9.17
C PRO A 226 17.24 -3.35 -9.43
N VAL A 227 16.02 -2.95 -9.02
CA VAL A 227 15.47 -1.60 -9.14
C VAL A 227 15.14 -1.08 -7.76
N PHE A 228 15.44 0.20 -7.50
CA PHE A 228 15.18 0.82 -6.19
C PHE A 228 13.69 1.00 -5.94
N TYR A 229 13.00 1.62 -6.89
CA TYR A 229 11.59 2.02 -6.82
C TYR A 229 10.90 1.73 -8.15
N GLY A 230 9.59 1.72 -8.12
CA GLY A 230 8.77 1.49 -9.31
C GLY A 230 8.53 0.01 -9.57
N MET A 231 7.30 -0.43 -9.32
CA MET A 231 6.85 -1.79 -9.60
C MET A 231 6.25 -1.85 -11.01
N ALA A 232 6.56 -2.91 -11.75
CA ALA A 232 5.92 -3.19 -13.03
C ALA A 232 5.13 -4.49 -12.95
N GLN A 233 4.03 -4.56 -13.72
CA GLN A 233 3.23 -5.76 -13.83
C GLN A 233 2.96 -6.10 -15.30
N MET A 234 3.11 -7.37 -15.65
CA MET A 234 2.60 -7.94 -16.88
C MET A 234 1.32 -8.70 -16.55
N VAL A 235 0.20 -8.27 -17.16
CA VAL A 235 -1.12 -8.83 -16.90
C VAL A 235 -1.63 -9.50 -18.16
N THR A 236 -1.99 -10.78 -18.04
CA THR A 236 -2.65 -11.55 -19.09
C THR A 236 -4.06 -11.88 -18.65
N LEU A 237 -5.05 -11.44 -19.44
CA LEU A 237 -6.46 -11.68 -19.20
C LEU A 237 -6.99 -12.66 -20.26
N ARG A 238 -7.75 -13.66 -19.81
CA ARG A 238 -8.50 -14.55 -20.70
C ARG A 238 -9.99 -14.39 -20.41
N SER A 239 -10.72 -13.85 -21.36
CA SER A 239 -12.18 -13.77 -21.33
C SER A 239 -12.82 -15.04 -21.83
N GLU A 240 -14.01 -15.39 -21.32
CA GLU A 240 -14.83 -16.48 -21.82
C GLU A 240 -15.51 -16.13 -23.14
N TYR A 241 -15.78 -14.85 -23.36
CA TYR A 241 -16.48 -14.32 -24.52
C TYR A 241 -15.63 -13.28 -25.24
N GLU A 242 -15.98 -12.98 -26.49
CA GLU A 242 -15.40 -11.86 -27.21
C GLU A 242 -15.72 -10.54 -26.48
N PHE A 243 -14.75 -9.63 -26.44
CA PHE A 243 -14.87 -8.33 -25.80
C PHE A 243 -14.44 -7.21 -26.74
N ASP A 244 -14.94 -6.00 -26.49
CA ASP A 244 -14.57 -4.83 -27.25
C ASP A 244 -13.26 -4.22 -26.70
N ALA A 245 -12.15 -4.51 -27.39
CA ALA A 245 -10.84 -3.99 -27.02
C ALA A 245 -10.75 -2.45 -27.16
N GLN A 246 -11.54 -1.85 -28.07
CA GLN A 246 -11.54 -0.39 -28.25
C GLN A 246 -12.26 0.31 -27.09
N ALA A 247 -13.36 -0.26 -26.61
CA ALA A 247 -14.05 0.27 -25.44
C ALA A 247 -13.12 0.27 -24.20
N GLN A 248 -12.36 -0.81 -24.00
CA GLN A 248 -11.38 -0.90 -22.91
C GLN A 248 -10.26 0.13 -23.05
N LEU A 249 -9.76 0.34 -24.26
CA LEU A 249 -8.74 1.33 -24.55
C LEU A 249 -9.22 2.74 -24.19
N HIS A 250 -10.43 3.09 -24.63
CA HIS A 250 -11.06 4.37 -24.31
C HIS A 250 -11.23 4.54 -22.79
N ALA A 251 -11.56 3.48 -22.09
CA ALA A 251 -11.73 3.49 -20.63
C ALA A 251 -10.40 3.83 -19.90
N TRP A 252 -9.29 3.23 -20.32
CA TRP A 252 -7.97 3.57 -19.77
C TRP A 252 -7.56 5.00 -20.09
N GLN A 253 -7.81 5.47 -21.32
CA GLN A 253 -7.51 6.85 -21.74
C GLN A 253 -8.34 7.91 -20.99
N ALA A 254 -9.57 7.56 -20.59
CA ALA A 254 -10.45 8.44 -19.84
C ALA A 254 -10.20 8.45 -18.32
N ASN A 255 -9.40 7.51 -17.80
CA ASN A 255 -9.11 7.40 -16.39
C ASN A 255 -7.96 8.33 -16.00
N GLU A 256 -8.23 9.33 -15.18
CA GLU A 256 -7.24 10.32 -14.70
C GLU A 256 -6.10 9.69 -13.88
N LEU A 257 -6.30 8.49 -13.33
CA LEU A 257 -5.28 7.76 -12.56
C LEU A 257 -4.39 6.86 -13.43
N VAL A 258 -4.67 6.78 -14.75
CA VAL A 258 -3.95 5.93 -15.70
C VAL A 258 -3.32 6.77 -16.80
N ASP A 259 -2.00 6.81 -16.87
CA ASP A 259 -1.27 7.37 -18.02
C ASP A 259 -1.12 6.26 -19.08
N TYR A 260 -2.09 6.21 -20.01
CA TYR A 260 -2.06 5.22 -21.09
C TYR A 260 -1.05 5.60 -22.19
N ARG A 261 -0.17 4.67 -22.49
CA ARG A 261 0.81 4.78 -23.60
C ARG A 261 0.77 3.52 -24.44
N GLU A 262 0.55 3.72 -25.75
CA GLU A 262 0.63 2.63 -26.70
C GLU A 262 2.10 2.21 -26.89
N ALA A 263 2.37 0.89 -26.88
CA ALA A 263 3.70 0.39 -27.19
C ALA A 263 4.00 0.65 -28.67
N SER A 264 5.06 1.39 -28.96
CA SER A 264 5.56 1.67 -30.32
C SER A 264 6.31 0.48 -30.90
#